data_ee681e42175ad866454e3289bbce6ce1
#
_entry.id   ee681e42175ad866454e3289bbce6ce1
#
_cell.length_a   1.000
_cell.length_b   1.000
_cell.length_c   1.000
_cell.angle_alpha   90.00
_cell.angle_beta   90.00
_cell.angle_gamma   90.00
#
_symmetry.space_group_name_H-M   'P 1'
#
loop_
_entity.id
_entity.type
_entity.pdbx_description
1 polymer ?
#
loop_
_entity_poly.entity_id
_entity_poly.type
_entity_poly.pdbx_seq_one_letter_code
_entity_poly.pdbx_strand_id
1 'polypeptide(L)'
;MFNKTTETIGFPDAIVNNAGIAESAYVEEPFFGWSEMFDKTINVNLKAPALICKEFIHKKRKEKIQNRLRIINISSRAAFRGEEEDFISYACSKGGLISLTKTIARSFGKKDNVLAFSIAPGFVNTEMAKDFIAQHGEGHAKKGIVLDKLTEPKDVSSVVSFIISGKMDHSTGSTIDINAGSYLR
;
A
#
# COMPACT_ATOMS: atom_id res chain seq x y z
N MET A 1 16.13 10.84 4.22
CA MET A 1 14.76 10.89 4.76
C MET A 1 14.72 10.35 6.19
N PHE A 2 15.00 9.09 6.45
CA PHE A 2 14.89 8.43 7.75
C PHE A 2 15.55 9.18 8.93
N ASN A 3 16.88 9.45 8.86
CA ASN A 3 17.58 10.16 9.93
C ASN A 3 17.00 11.56 10.16
N LYS A 4 16.75 12.33 9.09
CA LYS A 4 16.16 13.67 9.20
C LYS A 4 14.80 13.64 9.93
N THR A 5 13.92 12.66 9.61
CA THR A 5 12.63 12.53 10.28
C THR A 5 12.81 12.29 11.78
N THR A 6 13.64 11.31 12.15
CA THR A 6 13.85 10.97 13.55
C THR A 6 14.58 12.04 14.36
N GLU A 7 15.42 12.85 13.73
CA GLU A 7 16.07 14.01 14.33
C GLU A 7 15.12 15.18 14.56
N THR A 8 14.14 15.36 13.65
CA THR A 8 13.21 16.50 13.68
C THR A 8 12.01 16.27 14.58
N ILE A 9 11.40 15.08 14.50
CA ILE A 9 10.12 14.79 15.20
C ILE A 9 10.19 13.58 16.15
N GLY A 10 11.35 12.99 16.32
CA GLY A 10 11.53 11.77 17.09
C GLY A 10 11.15 10.49 16.31
N PHE A 11 11.16 9.36 17.02
CA PHE A 11 10.75 8.08 16.44
C PHE A 11 9.23 8.05 16.26
N PRO A 12 8.72 7.74 15.05
CA PRO A 12 7.29 7.76 14.79
C PRO A 12 6.57 6.57 15.44
N ASP A 13 5.34 6.80 15.90
CA ASP A 13 4.44 5.73 16.35
C ASP A 13 3.72 5.01 15.20
N ALA A 14 3.68 5.66 14.03
CA ALA A 14 3.08 5.09 12.83
C ALA A 14 3.83 5.45 11.55
N ILE A 15 3.79 4.54 10.58
CA ILE A 15 4.33 4.71 9.23
C ILE A 15 3.25 4.33 8.23
N VAL A 16 3.01 5.20 7.25
CA VAL A 16 2.09 4.93 6.14
C VAL A 16 2.89 4.87 4.83
N ASN A 17 3.04 3.69 4.28
CA ASN A 17 3.61 3.48 2.96
C ASN A 17 2.52 3.69 1.91
N ASN A 18 2.36 4.93 1.46
CA ASN A 18 1.33 5.34 0.52
C ASN A 18 1.86 5.59 -0.89
N ALA A 19 3.11 6.02 -1.04
CA ALA A 19 3.69 6.30 -2.34
C ALA A 19 3.61 5.08 -3.26
N GLY A 20 3.22 5.31 -4.51
CA GLY A 20 3.11 4.24 -5.50
C GLY A 20 2.90 4.81 -6.90
N ILE A 21 3.22 4.00 -7.89
CA ILE A 21 3.00 4.25 -9.31
C ILE A 21 2.19 3.11 -9.92
N ALA A 22 1.47 3.41 -10.99
CA ALA A 22 0.75 2.46 -11.83
C ALA A 22 0.99 2.86 -13.29
N GLU A 23 2.11 2.44 -13.82
CA GLU A 23 2.48 2.68 -15.21
C GLU A 23 2.24 1.39 -16.01
N SER A 24 1.65 1.54 -17.20
CA SER A 24 1.40 0.41 -18.09
C SER A 24 2.68 -0.01 -18.81
N ALA A 25 2.81 -1.33 -19.06
CA ALA A 25 3.84 -1.90 -19.92
C ALA A 25 3.23 -3.09 -20.66
N TYR A 26 3.02 -2.92 -21.97
CA TYR A 26 2.37 -3.94 -22.82
C TYR A 26 3.30 -5.11 -23.09
N VAL A 27 2.73 -6.31 -23.21
CA VAL A 27 3.50 -7.55 -23.43
C VAL A 27 4.29 -7.52 -24.73
N GLU A 28 3.82 -6.75 -25.74
CA GLU A 28 4.49 -6.56 -27.03
C GLU A 28 5.71 -5.62 -26.97
N GLU A 29 5.90 -4.92 -25.85
CA GLU A 29 7.07 -4.04 -25.72
C GLU A 29 8.39 -4.83 -25.74
N PRO A 30 9.49 -4.23 -26.23
CA PRO A 30 10.80 -4.87 -26.19
C PRO A 30 11.18 -5.29 -24.76
N PHE A 31 11.77 -6.47 -24.62
CA PHE A 31 12.12 -7.09 -23.34
C PHE A 31 12.79 -6.13 -22.36
N PHE A 32 13.75 -5.34 -22.80
CA PHE A 32 14.47 -4.40 -21.92
C PHE A 32 13.59 -3.27 -21.40
N GLY A 33 12.74 -2.67 -22.25
CA GLY A 33 11.81 -1.61 -21.85
C GLY A 33 10.78 -2.13 -20.84
N TRP A 34 10.21 -3.30 -21.13
CA TRP A 34 9.27 -3.95 -20.23
C TRP A 34 9.90 -4.29 -18.86
N SER A 35 11.12 -4.84 -18.88
CA SER A 35 11.86 -5.17 -17.66
C SER A 35 12.17 -3.93 -16.82
N GLU A 36 12.59 -2.83 -17.46
CA GLU A 36 12.87 -1.56 -16.78
C GLU A 36 11.62 -1.00 -16.08
N MET A 37 10.46 -1.03 -16.77
CA MET A 37 9.20 -0.58 -16.20
C MET A 37 8.75 -1.47 -15.04
N PHE A 38 8.91 -2.80 -15.19
CA PHE A 38 8.63 -3.75 -14.13
C PHE A 38 9.48 -3.45 -12.88
N ASP A 39 10.80 -3.29 -13.06
CA ASP A 39 11.73 -3.00 -11.97
C ASP A 39 11.43 -1.65 -11.30
N LYS A 40 11.11 -0.63 -12.09
CA LYS A 40 10.70 0.69 -11.57
C LYS A 40 9.48 0.57 -10.66
N THR A 41 8.47 -0.15 -11.11
CA THR A 41 7.22 -0.35 -10.34
C THR A 41 7.49 -1.14 -9.05
N ILE A 42 8.25 -2.22 -9.12
CA ILE A 42 8.64 -3.00 -7.94
C ILE A 42 9.50 -2.18 -6.98
N ASN A 43 10.44 -1.40 -7.48
CA ASN A 43 11.30 -0.57 -6.66
C ASN A 43 10.51 0.47 -5.85
N VAL A 44 9.56 1.14 -6.49
CA VAL A 44 8.73 2.17 -5.83
C VAL A 44 7.69 1.54 -4.91
N ASN A 45 6.90 0.59 -5.43
CA ASN A 45 5.70 0.11 -4.73
C ASN A 45 5.98 -0.94 -3.65
N LEU A 46 7.10 -1.67 -3.74
CA LEU A 46 7.38 -2.79 -2.85
C LEU A 46 8.74 -2.67 -2.14
N LYS A 47 9.81 -2.48 -2.90
CA LYS A 47 11.18 -2.47 -2.33
C LYS A 47 11.38 -1.27 -1.41
N ALA A 48 10.95 -0.08 -1.80
CA ALA A 48 11.06 1.11 -0.95
C ALA A 48 10.29 0.96 0.38
N PRO A 49 9.00 0.57 0.39
CA PRO A 49 8.29 0.22 1.62
C PRO A 49 9.02 -0.83 2.48
N ALA A 50 9.52 -1.89 1.87
CA ALA A 50 10.25 -2.95 2.60
C ALA A 50 11.52 -2.40 3.27
N LEU A 51 12.29 -1.55 2.58
CA LEU A 51 13.47 -0.90 3.14
C LEU A 51 13.11 0.08 4.27
N ILE A 52 12.03 0.86 4.10
CA ILE A 52 11.54 1.75 5.15
C ILE A 52 11.16 0.94 6.40
N CYS A 53 10.38 -0.11 6.24
CA CYS A 53 9.98 -0.97 7.35
C CYS A 53 11.21 -1.59 8.05
N LYS A 54 12.17 -2.10 7.28
CA LYS A 54 13.42 -2.68 7.79
C LYS A 54 14.19 -1.67 8.64
N GLU A 55 14.35 -0.44 8.17
CA GLU A 55 15.11 0.60 8.87
C GLU A 55 14.43 1.01 10.19
N PHE A 56 13.12 1.20 10.21
CA PHE A 56 12.41 1.55 11.44
C PHE A 56 12.43 0.42 12.46
N ILE A 57 12.24 -0.83 12.04
CA ILE A 57 12.33 -1.99 12.95
C ILE A 57 13.77 -2.14 13.48
N HIS A 58 14.78 -1.97 12.63
CA HIS A 58 16.18 -2.00 13.04
C HIS A 58 16.50 -0.93 14.08
N LYS A 59 16.10 0.32 13.82
CA LYS A 59 16.31 1.44 14.74
C LYS A 59 15.57 1.23 16.06
N LYS A 60 14.32 0.78 16.01
CA LYS A 60 13.54 0.43 17.20
C LYS A 60 14.27 -0.54 18.12
N ARG A 61 14.88 -1.58 17.55
CA ARG A 61 15.70 -2.54 18.29
C ARG A 61 16.99 -1.93 18.84
N LYS A 62 17.73 -1.21 17.96
CA LYS A 62 19.02 -0.62 18.30
C LYS A 62 18.89 0.38 19.46
N GLU A 63 17.87 1.22 19.44
CA GLU A 63 17.62 2.28 20.42
C GLU A 63 16.69 1.82 21.58
N LYS A 64 16.28 0.54 21.58
CA LYS A 64 15.39 -0.06 22.61
C LYS A 64 14.09 0.72 22.81
N ILE A 65 13.53 1.24 21.73
CA ILE A 65 12.28 2.02 21.75
C ILE A 65 11.11 1.11 22.13
N GLN A 66 10.40 1.44 23.21
CA GLN A 66 9.31 0.62 23.75
C GLN A 66 7.95 0.91 23.12
N ASN A 67 7.75 2.15 22.60
CA ASN A 67 6.49 2.54 21.98
C ASN A 67 6.07 1.58 20.89
N ARG A 68 4.76 1.36 20.75
CA ARG A 68 4.20 0.56 19.65
C ARG A 68 4.40 1.27 18.33
N LEU A 69 4.86 0.54 17.33
CA LEU A 69 4.94 1.01 15.95
C LEU A 69 3.83 0.36 15.13
N ARG A 70 3.02 1.17 14.43
CA ARG A 70 2.02 0.68 13.47
C ARG A 70 2.49 0.99 12.05
N ILE A 71 2.52 -0.02 11.21
CA ILE A 71 2.89 0.09 9.80
C ILE A 71 1.64 -0.15 8.96
N ILE A 72 1.29 0.80 8.10
CA ILE A 72 0.14 0.72 7.20
C ILE A 72 0.67 0.75 5.77
N ASN A 73 0.42 -0.31 5.02
CA ASN A 73 0.80 -0.42 3.62
C ASN A 73 -0.43 -0.22 2.74
N ILE A 74 -0.42 0.79 1.87
CA ILE A 74 -1.49 1.01 0.91
C ILE A 74 -1.26 0.09 -0.30
N SER A 75 -1.98 -1.03 -0.29
CA SER A 75 -2.00 -2.02 -1.37
C SER A 75 -3.03 -1.64 -2.45
N SER A 76 -3.78 -2.58 -2.96
CA SER A 76 -4.86 -2.41 -3.94
C SER A 76 -5.71 -3.67 -4.00
N ARG A 77 -6.95 -3.55 -4.49
CA ARG A 77 -7.75 -4.72 -4.92
C ARG A 77 -7.03 -5.55 -6.00
N ALA A 78 -6.16 -4.93 -6.80
CA ALA A 78 -5.29 -5.57 -7.78
C ALA A 78 -4.46 -6.73 -7.21
N ALA A 79 -4.07 -6.62 -5.94
CA ALA A 79 -3.32 -7.65 -5.23
C ALA A 79 -4.06 -8.98 -5.08
N PHE A 80 -5.37 -8.99 -5.27
CA PHE A 80 -6.23 -10.16 -5.08
C PHE A 80 -6.87 -10.64 -6.39
N ARG A 81 -7.41 -9.69 -7.16
CA ARG A 81 -8.13 -10.02 -8.40
C ARG A 81 -7.21 -10.11 -9.63
N GLY A 82 -5.96 -9.63 -9.51
CA GLY A 82 -5.11 -9.33 -10.66
C GLY A 82 -5.50 -8.01 -11.33
N GLU A 83 -4.88 -7.71 -12.43
CA GLU A 83 -5.17 -6.57 -13.31
C GLU A 83 -5.07 -7.01 -14.79
N GLU A 84 -5.32 -6.08 -15.71
CA GLU A 84 -5.15 -6.28 -17.13
C GLU A 84 -3.66 -6.46 -17.47
N GLU A 85 -3.37 -6.96 -18.66
CA GLU A 85 -2.02 -7.44 -19.05
C GLU A 85 -0.92 -6.36 -18.96
N ASP A 86 -1.25 -5.12 -19.16
CA ASP A 86 -0.32 -3.98 -19.08
C ASP A 86 0.01 -3.55 -17.62
N PHE A 87 -0.70 -4.09 -16.60
CA PHE A 87 -0.49 -3.79 -15.19
C PHE A 87 0.06 -4.97 -14.37
N ILE A 88 0.76 -5.92 -15.00
CA ILE A 88 1.37 -7.08 -14.34
C ILE A 88 2.27 -6.65 -13.17
N SER A 89 3.17 -5.69 -13.41
CA SER A 89 4.11 -5.18 -12.40
C SER A 89 3.39 -4.56 -11.21
N TYR A 90 2.32 -3.81 -11.48
CA TYR A 90 1.50 -3.20 -10.45
C TYR A 90 0.83 -4.25 -9.56
N ALA A 91 0.13 -5.23 -10.14
CA ALA A 91 -0.53 -6.30 -9.40
C ALA A 91 0.47 -7.09 -8.55
N CYS A 92 1.62 -7.47 -9.13
CA CYS A 92 2.71 -8.14 -8.42
C CYS A 92 3.22 -7.31 -7.23
N SER A 93 3.47 -6.01 -7.43
CA SER A 93 3.95 -5.11 -6.38
C SER A 93 2.98 -4.99 -5.22
N LYS A 94 1.68 -4.87 -5.51
CA LYS A 94 0.62 -4.74 -4.50
C LYS A 94 0.33 -6.06 -3.78
N GLY A 95 0.46 -7.19 -4.45
CA GLY A 95 0.45 -8.53 -3.84
C GLY A 95 1.64 -8.72 -2.88
N GLY A 96 2.82 -8.30 -3.29
CA GLY A 96 4.03 -8.29 -2.46
C GLY A 96 3.87 -7.48 -1.17
N LEU A 97 3.19 -6.31 -1.21
CA LEU A 97 2.90 -5.51 -0.02
C LEU A 97 2.02 -6.24 0.99
N ILE A 98 1.05 -7.02 0.54
CA ILE A 98 0.21 -7.84 1.44
C ILE A 98 1.06 -8.90 2.12
N SER A 99 1.92 -9.59 1.38
CA SER A 99 2.84 -10.58 1.92
C SER A 99 3.82 -9.97 2.92
N LEU A 100 4.37 -8.79 2.60
CA LEU A 100 5.22 -8.00 3.51
C LEU A 100 4.49 -7.67 4.81
N THR A 101 3.25 -7.18 4.72
CA THR A 101 2.40 -6.84 5.88
C THR A 101 2.21 -8.03 6.81
N LYS A 102 1.80 -9.17 6.26
CA LYS A 102 1.59 -10.43 7.02
C LYS A 102 2.89 -10.89 7.69
N THR A 103 4.01 -10.81 6.97
CA THR A 103 5.32 -11.18 7.50
C THR A 103 5.73 -10.28 8.67
N ILE A 104 5.55 -8.96 8.53
CA ILE A 104 5.87 -8.02 9.60
C ILE A 104 5.00 -8.28 10.83
N ALA A 105 3.69 -8.38 10.67
CA ALA A 105 2.77 -8.62 11.79
C ALA A 105 3.11 -9.90 12.55
N ARG A 106 3.40 -10.99 11.83
CA ARG A 106 3.72 -12.30 12.42
C ARG A 106 5.08 -12.32 13.11
N SER A 107 6.10 -11.73 12.50
CA SER A 107 7.49 -11.87 12.94
C SER A 107 7.91 -10.84 13.98
N PHE A 108 7.31 -9.65 13.98
CA PHE A 108 7.74 -8.53 14.81
C PHE A 108 6.66 -8.05 15.81
N GLY A 109 5.44 -8.59 15.75
CA GLY A 109 4.34 -8.19 16.61
C GLY A 109 4.67 -8.35 18.09
N LYS A 110 4.80 -9.56 18.55
CA LYS A 110 5.10 -9.86 19.97
C LYS A 110 6.52 -9.45 20.37
N LYS A 111 7.51 -9.73 19.50
CA LYS A 111 8.93 -9.56 19.83
C LYS A 111 9.33 -8.08 19.89
N ASP A 112 8.83 -7.26 18.98
CA ASP A 112 9.29 -5.90 18.78
C ASP A 112 8.19 -4.84 19.01
N ASN A 113 6.98 -5.27 19.40
CA ASN A 113 5.82 -4.39 19.55
C ASN A 113 5.53 -3.60 18.25
N VAL A 114 5.60 -4.31 17.09
CA VAL A 114 5.34 -3.75 15.75
C VAL A 114 4.12 -4.41 15.16
N LEU A 115 3.09 -3.63 14.87
CA LEU A 115 1.87 -4.08 14.20
C LEU A 115 1.90 -3.64 12.74
N ALA A 116 1.30 -4.44 11.86
CA ALA A 116 1.24 -4.12 10.45
C ALA A 116 -0.15 -4.39 9.87
N PHE A 117 -0.60 -3.50 9.00
CA PHE A 117 -1.90 -3.53 8.36
C PHE A 117 -1.74 -3.24 6.88
N SER A 118 -2.61 -3.78 6.07
CA SER A 118 -2.74 -3.40 4.66
C SER A 118 -4.12 -2.80 4.42
N ILE A 119 -4.19 -1.83 3.53
CA ILE A 119 -5.45 -1.32 2.99
C ILE A 119 -5.44 -1.63 1.51
N ALA A 120 -6.55 -2.14 0.99
CA ALA A 120 -6.73 -2.46 -0.42
C ALA A 120 -7.83 -1.59 -1.03
N PRO A 121 -7.50 -0.36 -1.47
CA PRO A 121 -8.45 0.49 -2.15
C PRO A 121 -8.88 -0.09 -3.50
N GLY A 122 -10.09 0.29 -3.91
CA GLY A 122 -10.51 0.21 -5.30
C GLY A 122 -10.00 1.42 -6.10
N PHE A 123 -10.86 1.90 -6.98
CA PHE A 123 -10.58 3.11 -7.75
C PHE A 123 -10.82 4.33 -6.86
N VAL A 124 -9.77 5.08 -6.56
CA VAL A 124 -9.82 6.27 -5.70
C VAL A 124 -9.69 7.52 -6.55
N ASN A 125 -10.55 8.50 -6.35
CA ASN A 125 -10.54 9.78 -7.07
C ASN A 125 -9.32 10.62 -6.70
N THR A 126 -8.23 10.43 -7.45
CA THR A 126 -6.92 11.08 -7.28
C THR A 126 -6.42 11.61 -8.62
N GLU A 127 -5.31 12.36 -8.63
CA GLU A 127 -4.67 12.78 -9.89
C GLU A 127 -4.33 11.57 -10.78
N MET A 128 -3.77 10.50 -10.21
CA MET A 128 -3.50 9.25 -10.94
C MET A 128 -4.77 8.67 -11.59
N ALA A 129 -5.92 8.81 -10.94
CA ALA A 129 -7.20 8.35 -11.48
C ALA A 129 -7.73 9.26 -12.60
N LYS A 130 -7.44 10.55 -12.55
CA LYS A 130 -7.90 11.50 -13.58
C LYS A 130 -7.34 11.17 -14.96
N ASP A 131 -6.05 10.82 -15.04
CA ASP A 131 -5.40 10.44 -16.30
C ASP A 131 -6.06 9.18 -16.88
N PHE A 132 -6.33 8.19 -16.03
CA PHE A 132 -7.03 6.97 -16.43
C PHE A 132 -8.48 7.27 -16.88
N ILE A 133 -9.20 8.10 -16.13
CA ILE A 133 -10.58 8.49 -16.47
C ILE A 133 -10.62 9.28 -17.80
N ALA A 134 -9.62 10.13 -18.04
CA ALA A 134 -9.52 10.87 -19.30
C ALA A 134 -9.33 9.95 -20.51
N GLN A 135 -8.61 8.82 -20.33
CA GLN A 135 -8.34 7.85 -21.40
C GLN A 135 -9.49 6.85 -21.59
N HIS A 136 -10.10 6.36 -20.50
CA HIS A 136 -11.05 5.23 -20.54
C HIS A 136 -12.50 5.62 -20.18
N GLY A 137 -12.73 6.85 -19.72
CA GLY A 137 -14.02 7.35 -19.31
C GLY A 137 -14.40 7.00 -17.86
N GLU A 138 -15.26 7.84 -17.27
CA GLU A 138 -15.73 7.69 -15.88
C GLU A 138 -16.52 6.39 -15.66
N GLY A 139 -17.26 5.95 -16.68
CA GLY A 139 -18.02 4.68 -16.63
C GLY A 139 -17.13 3.46 -16.40
N HIS A 140 -15.91 3.48 -16.94
CA HIS A 140 -14.95 2.40 -16.71
C HIS A 140 -14.44 2.41 -15.25
N ALA A 141 -14.14 3.58 -14.70
CA ALA A 141 -13.72 3.74 -13.30
C ALA A 141 -14.81 3.30 -12.32
N LYS A 142 -16.09 3.51 -12.66
CA LYS A 142 -17.26 3.11 -11.87
C LYS A 142 -17.69 1.65 -12.09
N LYS A 143 -17.07 0.94 -13.01
CA LYS A 143 -17.45 -0.45 -13.31
C LYS A 143 -17.31 -1.35 -12.07
N GLY A 144 -18.41 -1.97 -11.69
CA GLY A 144 -18.48 -2.91 -10.57
C GLY A 144 -18.57 -2.30 -9.18
N ILE A 145 -18.51 -0.98 -9.01
CA ILE A 145 -18.79 -0.37 -7.70
C ILE A 145 -20.31 -0.39 -7.43
N VAL A 146 -20.66 -0.53 -6.16
CA VAL A 146 -22.07 -0.57 -5.70
C VAL A 146 -22.54 0.77 -5.12
N LEU A 147 -21.69 1.77 -5.10
CA LEU A 147 -21.99 3.13 -4.66
C LEU A 147 -22.05 4.07 -5.86
N ASP A 148 -22.82 5.14 -5.74
CA ASP A 148 -23.02 6.11 -6.83
C ASP A 148 -21.79 6.96 -7.15
N LYS A 149 -20.78 6.96 -6.27
CA LYS A 149 -19.57 7.78 -6.39
C LYS A 149 -18.31 6.94 -6.19
N LEU A 150 -17.21 7.38 -6.78
CA LEU A 150 -15.88 6.82 -6.55
C LEU A 150 -15.47 6.98 -5.07
N THR A 151 -14.59 6.09 -4.63
CA THR A 151 -13.91 6.21 -3.34
C THR A 151 -13.08 7.50 -3.32
N GLU A 152 -13.22 8.30 -2.29
CA GLU A 152 -12.44 9.52 -2.10
C GLU A 152 -11.21 9.27 -1.20
N PRO A 153 -10.13 10.04 -1.33
CA PRO A 153 -8.96 9.91 -0.45
C PRO A 153 -9.30 9.93 1.04
N LYS A 154 -10.33 10.69 1.44
CA LYS A 154 -10.80 10.74 2.84
C LYS A 154 -11.39 9.42 3.33
N ASP A 155 -11.98 8.62 2.45
CA ASP A 155 -12.53 7.32 2.82
C ASP A 155 -11.40 6.36 3.21
N VAL A 156 -10.26 6.44 2.53
CA VAL A 156 -9.04 5.70 2.86
C VAL A 156 -8.37 6.25 4.12
N SER A 157 -8.18 7.58 4.19
CA SER A 157 -7.47 8.21 5.32
C SER A 157 -8.22 8.08 6.65
N SER A 158 -9.54 7.98 6.63
CA SER A 158 -10.35 7.71 7.84
C SER A 158 -10.01 6.35 8.45
N VAL A 159 -9.81 5.32 7.62
CA VAL A 159 -9.40 4.00 8.08
C VAL A 159 -7.94 4.01 8.57
N VAL A 160 -7.05 4.73 7.88
CA VAL A 160 -5.67 4.95 8.35
C VAL A 160 -5.67 5.57 9.74
N SER A 161 -6.44 6.63 9.96
CA SER A 161 -6.55 7.31 11.26
C SER A 161 -7.10 6.38 12.34
N PHE A 162 -8.07 5.53 12.00
CA PHE A 162 -8.63 4.55 12.91
C PHE A 162 -7.60 3.48 13.32
N ILE A 163 -6.77 3.02 12.38
CA ILE A 163 -5.66 2.10 12.69
C ILE A 163 -4.65 2.78 13.62
N ILE A 164 -4.22 4.02 13.28
CA ILE A 164 -3.23 4.77 14.07
C ILE A 164 -3.72 5.01 15.51
N SER A 165 -5.03 5.19 15.71
CA SER A 165 -5.62 5.37 17.05
C SER A 165 -5.47 4.14 17.98
N GLY A 166 -5.04 3.00 17.46
CA GLY A 166 -4.87 1.75 18.21
C GLY A 166 -6.14 0.91 18.38
N LYS A 167 -7.29 1.39 17.92
CA LYS A 167 -8.57 0.68 18.06
C LYS A 167 -8.65 -0.61 17.22
N MET A 168 -7.69 -0.80 16.29
CA MET A 168 -7.60 -1.99 15.45
C MET A 168 -6.41 -2.89 15.75
N ASP A 169 -5.74 -2.74 16.86
CA ASP A 169 -4.50 -3.48 17.14
C ASP A 169 -4.65 -5.01 17.05
N HIS A 170 -5.78 -5.56 17.48
CA HIS A 170 -6.08 -6.99 17.36
C HIS A 170 -6.31 -7.48 15.92
N SER A 171 -6.47 -6.57 14.96
CA SER A 171 -6.59 -6.89 13.53
C SER A 171 -5.23 -6.86 12.80
N THR A 172 -4.11 -6.83 13.53
CA THR A 172 -2.77 -6.81 12.90
C THR A 172 -2.59 -7.99 11.94
N GLY A 173 -1.99 -7.75 10.80
CA GLY A 173 -1.84 -8.70 9.69
C GLY A 173 -3.01 -8.74 8.72
N SER A 174 -4.13 -8.06 9.02
CA SER A 174 -5.27 -7.99 8.12
C SER A 174 -5.05 -7.06 6.93
N THR A 175 -5.88 -7.26 5.92
CA THR A 175 -6.07 -6.31 4.81
C THR A 175 -7.51 -5.84 4.83
N ILE A 176 -7.70 -4.52 4.81
CA ILE A 176 -9.02 -3.88 4.83
C ILE A 176 -9.34 -3.41 3.41
N ASP A 177 -10.45 -3.91 2.86
CA ASP A 177 -10.92 -3.50 1.55
C ASP A 177 -11.68 -2.17 1.65
N ILE A 178 -11.30 -1.20 0.79
CA ILE A 178 -11.99 0.08 0.61
C ILE A 178 -12.21 0.26 -0.89
N ASN A 179 -13.11 -0.51 -1.46
CA ASN A 179 -13.25 -0.62 -2.91
C ASN A 179 -14.70 -0.45 -3.41
N ALA A 180 -15.58 0.06 -2.56
CA ALA A 180 -17.00 0.26 -2.87
C ALA A 180 -17.68 -1.00 -3.45
N GLY A 181 -17.31 -2.19 -2.97
CA GLY A 181 -17.86 -3.46 -3.42
C GLY A 181 -17.41 -3.92 -4.80
N SER A 182 -16.47 -3.23 -5.45
CA SER A 182 -16.00 -3.60 -6.79
C SER A 182 -15.18 -4.90 -6.85
N TYR A 183 -14.80 -5.43 -5.71
CA TYR A 183 -14.21 -6.75 -5.54
C TYR A 183 -14.50 -7.29 -4.14
N LEU A 184 -14.99 -8.51 -4.06
CA LEU A 184 -15.27 -9.25 -2.81
C LEU A 184 -14.34 -10.47 -2.75
N ARG A 185 -13.75 -10.71 -1.59
CA ARG A 185 -12.87 -11.86 -1.32
C ARG A 185 -13.65 -13.02 -0.74
#